data_7267f0dbd31ce5857b10cb1b1fbe5277
#
_entry.id   7267f0dbd31ce5857b10cb1b1fbe5277
#
_cell.length_a   1.000
_cell.length_b   1.000
_cell.length_c   1.000
_cell.angle_alpha   90.00
_cell.angle_beta   90.00
_cell.angle_gamma   90.00
#
_symmetry.space_group_name_H-M   'P 1'
#
loop_
_entity.id
_entity.type
_entity.pdbx_description
1 polymer ?
#
loop_
_entity_poly.entity_id
_entity_poly.type
_entity_poly.pdbx_seq_one_letter_code
_entity_poly.pdbx_strand_id
1 'polypeptide(L)'
;MHEFQKVISQESRRQILDKEGRLPDYIIACVGGGSNAIGAFSEYVADKEVNLVGVEAAGHGLDTDKHAATMTKGSIGVVDGMKTYAVFSEDGQVAPVYSISAGLDYPGVGPEHAFFKDLGRVEYVAATDDEAVDALLLLTRKEGILPAIESSHDIAEAVKRAPRLSKDKIIIVNVSGRGDKDVAAIADYLEKRNMKNQE
;
A
#
# COMPACT_ATOMS: atom_id res chain seq x y z
N MET A 1 -0.22 9.05 -15.92
CA MET A 1 0.31 7.93 -15.09
C MET A 1 -0.53 6.66 -15.27
N HIS A 2 -1.84 6.74 -15.16
CA HIS A 2 -2.79 5.64 -15.36
C HIS A 2 -2.51 4.84 -16.66
N GLU A 3 -2.46 5.50 -17.82
CA GLU A 3 -2.23 4.85 -19.13
C GLU A 3 -0.93 4.03 -19.20
N PHE A 4 0.12 4.47 -18.51
CA PHE A 4 1.39 3.75 -18.49
C PHE A 4 1.40 2.57 -17.51
N GLN A 5 0.71 2.70 -16.38
CA GLN A 5 0.73 1.70 -15.32
C GLN A 5 -0.36 0.63 -15.45
N LYS A 6 -1.41 0.88 -16.25
CA LYS A 6 -2.53 -0.08 -16.40
C LYS A 6 -2.11 -1.45 -16.97
N VAL A 7 -0.93 -1.55 -17.58
CA VAL A 7 -0.37 -2.84 -18.01
C VAL A 7 -0.34 -3.86 -16.86
N ILE A 8 -0.16 -3.40 -15.61
CA ILE A 8 -0.17 -4.24 -14.40
C ILE A 8 -1.51 -4.98 -14.31
N SER A 9 -2.63 -4.25 -14.35
CA SER A 9 -3.97 -4.86 -14.27
C SER A 9 -4.38 -5.59 -15.54
N GLN A 10 -3.97 -5.13 -16.72
CA GLN A 10 -4.25 -5.82 -17.98
C GLN A 10 -3.64 -7.22 -18.01
N GLU A 11 -2.38 -7.34 -17.57
CA GLU A 11 -1.71 -8.63 -17.53
C GLU A 11 -2.22 -9.51 -16.38
N SER A 12 -2.37 -8.96 -15.18
CA SER A 12 -2.87 -9.73 -14.04
C SER A 12 -4.29 -10.24 -14.26
N ARG A 13 -5.17 -9.43 -14.92
CA ARG A 13 -6.52 -9.85 -15.25
C ARG A 13 -6.54 -11.03 -16.23
N ARG A 14 -5.74 -10.96 -17.28
CA ARG A 14 -5.62 -12.08 -18.23
C ARG A 14 -5.08 -13.32 -17.54
N GLN A 15 -3.99 -13.17 -16.81
CA GLN A 15 -3.32 -14.30 -16.14
C GLN A 15 -4.22 -14.99 -15.12
N ILE A 16 -4.98 -14.23 -14.33
CA ILE A 16 -5.86 -14.84 -13.31
C ILE A 16 -7.05 -15.56 -13.95
N LEU A 17 -7.60 -15.02 -15.03
CA LEU A 17 -8.67 -15.68 -15.79
C LEU A 17 -8.16 -16.98 -16.44
N ASP A 18 -6.96 -16.96 -17.02
CA ASP A 18 -6.34 -18.15 -17.61
C ASP A 18 -6.05 -19.23 -16.56
N LYS A 19 -5.65 -18.84 -15.36
CA LYS A 19 -5.24 -19.75 -14.29
C LYS A 19 -6.42 -20.30 -13.47
N GLU A 20 -7.34 -19.43 -13.08
CA GLU A 20 -8.41 -19.73 -12.11
C GLU A 20 -9.79 -19.72 -12.72
N GLY A 21 -9.95 -19.31 -14.00
CA GLY A 21 -11.24 -19.22 -14.68
C GLY A 21 -12.19 -18.14 -14.14
N ARG A 22 -11.74 -17.32 -13.20
CA ARG A 22 -12.52 -16.25 -12.57
C ARG A 22 -11.66 -15.07 -12.11
N LEU A 23 -12.31 -13.95 -11.82
CA LEU A 23 -11.66 -12.78 -11.25
C LEU A 23 -11.27 -13.02 -9.77
N PRO A 24 -10.27 -12.26 -9.25
CA PRO A 24 -9.92 -12.32 -7.83
C PRO A 24 -11.01 -11.67 -6.98
N ASP A 25 -11.04 -12.02 -5.71
CA ASP A 25 -11.92 -11.39 -4.73
C ASP A 25 -11.33 -10.07 -4.19
N TYR A 26 -10.00 -10.00 -4.12
CA TYR A 26 -9.27 -8.83 -3.63
C TYR A 26 -8.05 -8.52 -4.50
N ILE A 27 -7.78 -7.22 -4.68
CA ILE A 27 -6.52 -6.69 -5.19
C ILE A 27 -6.00 -5.70 -4.16
N ILE A 28 -4.78 -5.94 -3.67
CA ILE A 28 -4.14 -5.13 -2.63
C ILE A 28 -2.87 -4.53 -3.20
N ALA A 29 -2.68 -3.22 -3.03
CA ALA A 29 -1.50 -2.50 -3.49
C ALA A 29 -1.13 -1.39 -2.52
N CYS A 30 0.17 -1.13 -2.33
CA CYS A 30 0.64 -0.04 -1.49
C CYS A 30 0.41 1.33 -2.17
N VAL A 31 0.15 2.35 -1.35
CA VAL A 31 -0.18 3.71 -1.78
C VAL A 31 0.68 4.74 -1.05
N GLY A 32 1.62 5.35 -1.79
CA GLY A 32 2.20 6.65 -1.49
C GLY A 32 1.55 7.67 -2.43
N GLY A 33 2.23 8.09 -3.50
CA GLY A 33 1.59 8.85 -4.60
C GLY A 33 0.56 8.04 -5.38
N GLY A 34 0.60 6.70 -5.30
CA GLY A 34 -0.42 5.78 -5.80
C GLY A 34 -0.22 5.29 -7.23
N SER A 35 0.95 5.48 -7.83
CA SER A 35 1.21 5.12 -9.23
C SER A 35 1.05 3.62 -9.51
N ASN A 36 1.64 2.76 -8.69
CA ASN A 36 1.51 1.31 -8.83
C ASN A 36 0.08 0.83 -8.58
N ALA A 37 -0.57 1.37 -7.54
CA ALA A 37 -1.91 0.99 -7.16
C ALA A 37 -2.96 1.36 -8.23
N ILE A 38 -2.85 2.55 -8.85
CA ILE A 38 -3.74 2.90 -9.95
C ILE A 38 -3.58 1.93 -11.12
N GLY A 39 -2.35 1.50 -11.40
CA GLY A 39 -2.07 0.48 -12.40
C GLY A 39 -2.69 -0.87 -12.07
N ALA A 40 -2.57 -1.30 -10.80
CA ALA A 40 -3.12 -2.57 -10.34
C ALA A 40 -4.66 -2.58 -10.35
N PHE A 41 -5.30 -1.43 -10.13
CA PHE A 41 -6.76 -1.33 -10.01
C PHE A 41 -7.48 -1.08 -11.34
N SER A 42 -6.84 -0.46 -12.32
CA SER A 42 -7.46 0.11 -13.53
C SER A 42 -8.48 -0.82 -14.21
N GLU A 43 -8.08 -2.03 -14.57
CA GLU A 43 -8.93 -2.96 -15.31
C GLU A 43 -9.99 -3.65 -14.45
N TYR A 44 -9.99 -3.39 -13.13
CA TYR A 44 -10.93 -3.97 -12.19
C TYR A 44 -11.90 -2.95 -11.59
N VAL A 45 -11.75 -1.66 -11.93
CA VAL A 45 -12.60 -0.59 -11.38
C VAL A 45 -14.08 -0.85 -11.68
N ALA A 46 -14.42 -1.40 -12.85
CA ALA A 46 -15.77 -1.69 -13.25
C ALA A 46 -16.35 -2.96 -12.60
N ASP A 47 -15.50 -3.87 -12.14
CA ASP A 47 -15.91 -5.15 -11.53
C ASP A 47 -16.22 -4.96 -10.04
N LYS A 48 -17.47 -4.67 -9.71
CA LYS A 48 -17.89 -4.30 -8.34
C LYS A 48 -17.70 -5.42 -7.32
N GLU A 49 -17.66 -6.67 -7.78
CA GLU A 49 -17.39 -7.87 -6.98
C GLU A 49 -15.91 -8.01 -6.56
N VAL A 50 -15.00 -7.32 -7.25
CA VAL A 50 -13.57 -7.29 -6.90
C VAL A 50 -13.31 -6.16 -5.91
N ASN A 51 -12.86 -6.49 -4.73
CA ASN A 51 -12.51 -5.51 -3.70
C ASN A 51 -11.12 -4.94 -4.00
N LEU A 52 -11.01 -3.62 -4.07
CA LEU A 52 -9.77 -2.91 -4.29
C LEU A 52 -9.31 -2.27 -2.97
N VAL A 53 -8.08 -2.55 -2.54
CA VAL A 53 -7.55 -2.12 -1.25
C VAL A 53 -6.22 -1.41 -1.44
N GLY A 54 -6.17 -0.12 -1.11
CA GLY A 54 -4.96 0.69 -1.06
C GLY A 54 -4.37 0.69 0.35
N VAL A 55 -3.09 0.39 0.49
CA VAL A 55 -2.43 0.30 1.80
C VAL A 55 -1.39 1.41 1.94
N GLU A 56 -1.60 2.29 2.90
CA GLU A 56 -0.74 3.42 3.21
C GLU A 56 0.24 3.10 4.33
N ALA A 57 1.25 3.95 4.52
CA ALA A 57 2.19 3.82 5.62
C ALA A 57 1.66 4.47 6.90
N ALA A 58 1.36 3.65 7.91
CA ALA A 58 1.03 4.12 9.25
C ALA A 58 2.28 4.47 10.08
N GLY A 59 3.48 4.21 9.57
CA GLY A 59 4.73 4.52 10.27
C GLY A 59 4.78 3.96 11.69
N HIS A 60 4.88 4.83 12.67
CA HIS A 60 4.85 4.46 14.10
C HIS A 60 3.42 4.30 14.67
N GLY A 61 2.38 4.48 13.86
CA GLY A 61 0.98 4.40 14.25
C GLY A 61 0.18 5.63 13.84
N LEU A 62 -1.10 5.42 13.51
CA LEU A 62 -2.02 6.48 13.08
C LEU A 62 -2.37 7.51 14.18
N ASP A 63 -2.06 7.20 15.43
CA ASP A 63 -2.28 8.08 16.57
C ASP A 63 -1.05 8.95 16.90
N THR A 64 0.00 8.85 16.08
CA THR A 64 1.22 9.64 16.17
C THR A 64 1.30 10.66 15.01
N ASP A 65 2.27 11.57 15.06
CA ASP A 65 2.64 12.45 13.94
C ASP A 65 3.60 11.76 12.93
N LYS A 66 3.96 10.50 13.18
CA LYS A 66 4.91 9.70 12.39
C LYS A 66 4.19 8.71 11.49
N HIS A 67 3.44 9.21 10.51
CA HIS A 67 2.75 8.42 9.47
C HIS A 67 2.72 9.19 8.14
N ALA A 68 2.42 8.48 7.04
CA ALA A 68 2.16 9.04 5.72
C ALA A 68 0.78 8.59 5.18
N ALA A 69 -0.18 8.40 6.07
CA ALA A 69 -1.50 7.88 5.77
C ALA A 69 -2.45 9.00 5.28
N THR A 70 -2.23 9.45 4.07
CA THR A 70 -2.92 10.58 3.43
C THR A 70 -4.41 10.35 3.25
N MET A 71 -4.82 9.17 2.80
CA MET A 71 -6.22 8.83 2.57
C MET A 71 -6.96 8.53 3.87
N THR A 72 -6.26 7.94 4.83
CA THR A 72 -6.85 7.53 6.11
C THR A 72 -6.98 8.69 7.10
N LYS A 73 -6.00 9.58 7.15
CA LYS A 73 -5.91 10.67 8.16
C LYS A 73 -5.91 12.07 7.57
N GLY A 74 -5.59 12.23 6.29
CA GLY A 74 -5.50 13.54 5.64
C GLY A 74 -6.86 14.15 5.33
N SER A 75 -6.83 15.37 4.85
CA SER A 75 -8.00 16.16 4.44
C SER A 75 -7.85 16.66 3.01
N ILE A 76 -8.95 17.15 2.43
CA ILE A 76 -8.96 17.67 1.07
C ILE A 76 -8.23 19.03 1.05
N GLY A 77 -7.28 19.17 0.12
CA GLY A 77 -6.56 20.42 -0.11
C GLY A 77 -5.95 20.49 -1.50
N VAL A 78 -5.01 21.40 -1.69
CA VAL A 78 -4.26 21.53 -2.96
C VAL A 78 -2.78 21.31 -2.68
N VAL A 79 -2.20 20.32 -3.35
CA VAL A 79 -0.79 19.99 -3.29
C VAL A 79 -0.26 19.86 -4.71
N ASP A 80 0.86 20.50 -5.02
CA ASP A 80 1.49 20.47 -6.37
C ASP A 80 0.51 20.87 -7.50
N GLY A 81 -0.44 21.78 -7.20
CA GLY A 81 -1.48 22.21 -8.14
C GLY A 81 -2.65 21.23 -8.33
N MET A 82 -2.70 20.15 -7.59
CA MET A 82 -3.75 19.14 -7.64
C MET A 82 -4.68 19.27 -6.41
N LYS A 83 -5.99 19.26 -6.64
CA LYS A 83 -6.95 19.06 -5.56
C LYS A 83 -7.01 17.58 -5.22
N THR A 84 -6.61 17.24 -4.00
CA THR A 84 -6.52 15.86 -3.55
C THR A 84 -6.58 15.76 -2.02
N TYR A 85 -6.41 14.56 -1.46
CA TYR A 85 -6.15 14.38 -0.04
C TYR A 85 -4.67 14.59 0.25
N ALA A 86 -4.38 15.27 1.37
CA ALA A 86 -3.03 15.43 1.89
C ALA A 86 -3.04 15.54 3.41
N VAL A 87 -1.88 15.32 4.02
CA VAL A 87 -1.67 15.57 5.45
C VAL A 87 -1.30 17.04 5.63
N PHE A 88 -2.11 17.78 6.38
CA PHE A 88 -1.87 19.19 6.68
C PHE A 88 -1.63 19.40 8.16
N SER A 89 -0.81 20.40 8.49
CA SER A 89 -0.63 20.94 9.83
C SER A 89 -1.80 21.84 10.22
N GLU A 90 -1.88 22.25 11.48
CA GLU A 90 -2.93 23.12 12.01
C GLU A 90 -3.00 24.49 11.30
N ASP A 91 -1.88 25.00 10.81
CA ASP A 91 -1.77 26.24 10.03
C ASP A 91 -2.06 26.07 8.53
N GLY A 92 -2.48 24.86 8.11
CA GLY A 92 -2.89 24.56 6.74
C GLY A 92 -1.74 24.34 5.76
N GLN A 93 -0.50 24.23 6.23
CA GLN A 93 0.63 23.84 5.39
C GLN A 93 0.68 22.31 5.23
N VAL A 94 1.29 21.84 4.15
CA VAL A 94 1.57 20.42 3.99
C VAL A 94 2.48 19.96 5.13
N ALA A 95 2.02 19.02 5.94
CA ALA A 95 2.76 18.54 7.10
C ALA A 95 3.91 17.61 6.68
N PRO A 96 5.02 17.59 7.43
CA PRO A 96 6.00 16.53 7.29
C PRO A 96 5.35 15.19 7.64
N VAL A 97 5.67 14.16 6.86
CA VAL A 97 5.19 12.80 7.07
C VAL A 97 6.35 11.86 7.37
N TYR A 98 6.05 10.62 7.68
CA TYR A 98 7.06 9.63 7.99
C TYR A 98 6.65 8.23 7.52
N SER A 99 7.61 7.52 6.94
CA SER A 99 7.56 6.09 6.67
C SER A 99 8.98 5.51 6.66
N ILE A 100 9.14 4.28 7.12
CA ILE A 100 10.39 3.51 6.88
C ILE A 100 10.65 3.33 5.39
N SER A 101 9.60 3.35 4.59
CA SER A 101 9.67 3.24 3.13
C SER A 101 9.79 4.62 2.50
N ALA A 102 10.92 4.88 1.83
CA ALA A 102 11.12 6.14 1.12
C ALA A 102 10.09 6.38 0.00
N GLY A 103 9.58 5.33 -0.63
CA GLY A 103 8.57 5.44 -1.68
C GLY A 103 7.15 5.71 -1.17
N LEU A 104 6.88 5.54 0.13
CA LEU A 104 5.61 5.88 0.77
C LEU A 104 5.69 7.13 1.66
N ASP A 105 6.87 7.73 1.81
CA ASP A 105 7.10 8.96 2.56
C ASP A 105 6.70 10.19 1.73
N TYR A 106 5.38 10.32 1.48
CA TYR A 106 4.81 11.38 0.67
C TYR A 106 3.48 11.87 1.27
N PRO A 107 3.30 13.20 1.45
CA PRO A 107 2.17 13.76 2.18
C PRO A 107 0.89 13.89 1.37
N GLY A 108 0.85 13.45 0.13
CA GLY A 108 -0.28 13.57 -0.79
C GLY A 108 -0.51 12.30 -1.59
N VAL A 109 -1.56 12.29 -2.41
CA VAL A 109 -1.92 11.16 -3.28
C VAL A 109 -2.42 11.65 -4.63
N GLY A 110 -2.34 10.82 -5.66
CA GLY A 110 -2.90 11.13 -6.97
C GLY A 110 -4.41 11.40 -6.93
N PRO A 111 -4.94 12.41 -7.66
CA PRO A 111 -6.35 12.80 -7.59
C PRO A 111 -7.32 11.70 -8.00
N GLU A 112 -6.90 10.73 -8.80
CA GLU A 112 -7.73 9.58 -9.17
C GLU A 112 -8.01 8.66 -7.97
N HIS A 113 -7.04 8.50 -7.06
CA HIS A 113 -7.27 7.81 -5.79
C HIS A 113 -8.25 8.56 -4.90
N ALA A 114 -8.13 9.91 -4.83
CA ALA A 114 -9.09 10.74 -4.11
C ALA A 114 -10.52 10.53 -4.63
N PHE A 115 -10.69 10.51 -5.96
CA PHE A 115 -11.96 10.22 -6.60
C PHE A 115 -12.49 8.83 -6.23
N PHE A 116 -11.67 7.79 -6.25
CA PHE A 116 -12.08 6.43 -5.88
C PHE A 116 -12.45 6.29 -4.41
N LYS A 117 -11.81 7.04 -3.53
CA LYS A 117 -12.21 7.12 -2.12
C LYS A 117 -13.59 7.73 -1.98
N ASP A 118 -13.82 8.89 -2.61
CA ASP A 118 -15.10 9.61 -2.54
C ASP A 118 -16.26 8.80 -3.11
N LEU A 119 -15.99 7.96 -4.13
CA LEU A 119 -16.95 7.01 -4.69
C LEU A 119 -17.15 5.76 -3.82
N GLY A 120 -16.34 5.53 -2.80
CA GLY A 120 -16.34 4.28 -2.04
C GLY A 120 -15.92 3.06 -2.89
N ARG A 121 -15.17 3.28 -3.99
CA ARG A 121 -14.74 2.18 -4.88
C ARG A 121 -13.50 1.46 -4.38
N VAL A 122 -12.59 2.16 -3.73
CA VAL A 122 -11.36 1.64 -3.16
C VAL A 122 -11.40 1.87 -1.65
N GLU A 123 -11.15 0.81 -0.90
CA GLU A 123 -10.91 0.88 0.54
C GLU A 123 -9.45 1.31 0.77
N TYR A 124 -9.23 2.27 1.66
CA TYR A 124 -7.88 2.68 2.07
C TYR A 124 -7.66 2.34 3.53
N VAL A 125 -6.58 1.60 3.77
CA VAL A 125 -6.13 1.17 5.09
C VAL A 125 -4.65 1.49 5.24
N ALA A 126 -4.10 1.25 6.43
CA ALA A 126 -2.69 1.52 6.66
C ALA A 126 -2.00 0.37 7.42
N ALA A 127 -0.71 0.21 7.20
CA ALA A 127 0.14 -0.73 7.91
C ALA A 127 1.30 0.01 8.57
N THR A 128 1.66 -0.40 9.78
CA THR A 128 2.81 0.16 10.52
C THR A 128 4.14 -0.35 9.97
N ASP A 129 5.23 0.33 10.35
CA ASP A 129 6.58 -0.10 9.98
C ASP A 129 6.87 -1.52 10.48
N ASP A 130 6.46 -1.86 11.70
CA ASP A 130 6.62 -3.20 12.27
C ASP A 130 5.86 -4.25 11.47
N GLU A 131 4.60 -3.99 11.12
CA GLU A 131 3.79 -4.88 10.30
C GLU A 131 4.41 -5.09 8.91
N ALA A 132 4.90 -4.02 8.29
CA ALA A 132 5.53 -4.08 6.98
C ALA A 132 6.83 -4.89 7.01
N VAL A 133 7.71 -4.65 7.99
CA VAL A 133 8.97 -5.41 8.14
C VAL A 133 8.71 -6.88 8.45
N ASP A 134 7.75 -7.19 9.30
CA ASP A 134 7.38 -8.58 9.61
C ASP A 134 6.81 -9.31 8.38
N ALA A 135 6.00 -8.63 7.57
CA ALA A 135 5.48 -9.16 6.32
C ALA A 135 6.58 -9.39 5.27
N LEU A 136 7.55 -8.48 5.17
CA LEU A 136 8.74 -8.62 4.33
C LEU A 136 9.53 -9.88 4.71
N LEU A 137 9.81 -10.06 6.00
CA LEU A 137 10.52 -11.23 6.51
C LEU A 137 9.73 -12.52 6.28
N LEU A 138 8.41 -12.47 6.44
CA LEU A 138 7.53 -13.60 6.20
C LEU A 138 7.61 -14.06 4.73
N LEU A 139 7.41 -13.14 3.78
CA LEU A 139 7.45 -13.46 2.35
C LEU A 139 8.84 -13.98 1.95
N THR A 140 9.90 -13.31 2.43
CA THR A 140 11.28 -13.71 2.13
C THR A 140 11.59 -15.14 2.62
N ARG A 141 11.13 -15.49 3.82
CA ARG A 141 11.38 -16.82 4.40
C ARG A 141 10.51 -17.91 3.79
N LYS A 142 9.27 -17.59 3.38
CA LYS A 142 8.32 -18.58 2.87
C LYS A 142 8.45 -18.81 1.38
N GLU A 143 8.67 -17.74 0.60
CA GLU A 143 8.64 -17.79 -0.86
C GLU A 143 10.00 -17.50 -1.52
N GLY A 144 11.01 -17.09 -0.74
CA GLY A 144 12.32 -16.70 -1.27
C GLY A 144 12.29 -15.38 -2.04
N ILE A 145 11.22 -14.58 -1.88
CA ILE A 145 11.04 -13.27 -2.53
C ILE A 145 11.37 -12.18 -1.52
N LEU A 146 12.35 -11.33 -1.83
CA LEU A 146 12.65 -10.13 -1.05
C LEU A 146 11.92 -8.93 -1.67
N PRO A 147 10.75 -8.55 -1.15
CA PRO A 147 9.99 -7.41 -1.66
C PRO A 147 10.61 -6.09 -1.22
N ALA A 148 10.32 -5.01 -1.95
CA ALA A 148 10.59 -3.67 -1.47
C ALA A 148 9.79 -3.37 -0.20
N ILE A 149 10.29 -2.49 0.68
CA ILE A 149 9.57 -2.09 1.90
C ILE A 149 8.20 -1.49 1.54
N GLU A 150 8.10 -0.79 0.43
CA GLU A 150 6.84 -0.28 -0.11
C GLU A 150 5.78 -1.37 -0.20
N SER A 151 6.07 -2.44 -0.96
CA SER A 151 5.15 -3.56 -1.18
C SER A 151 4.94 -4.41 0.07
N SER A 152 5.80 -4.29 1.06
CA SER A 152 5.63 -5.02 2.32
C SER A 152 4.41 -4.54 3.10
N HIS A 153 3.96 -3.31 2.88
CA HIS A 153 2.72 -2.79 3.47
C HIS A 153 1.48 -3.50 2.92
N ASP A 154 1.42 -3.74 1.61
CA ASP A 154 0.30 -4.48 1.01
C ASP A 154 0.32 -5.97 1.37
N ILE A 155 1.50 -6.58 1.50
CA ILE A 155 1.66 -7.95 2.01
C ILE A 155 1.18 -8.03 3.48
N ALA A 156 1.51 -7.04 4.33
CA ALA A 156 1.04 -6.99 5.71
C ALA A 156 -0.49 -6.98 5.79
N GLU A 157 -1.16 -6.22 4.93
CA GLU A 157 -2.62 -6.20 4.86
C GLU A 157 -3.17 -7.55 4.37
N ALA A 158 -2.55 -8.17 3.39
CA ALA A 158 -2.95 -9.51 2.94
C ALA A 158 -2.85 -10.54 4.06
N VAL A 159 -1.79 -10.50 4.86
CA VAL A 159 -1.59 -11.37 6.03
C VAL A 159 -2.68 -11.14 7.10
N LYS A 160 -3.11 -9.89 7.30
CA LYS A 160 -4.20 -9.56 8.23
C LYS A 160 -5.58 -10.02 7.74
N ARG A 161 -5.82 -9.96 6.42
CA ARG A 161 -7.13 -10.30 5.83
C ARG A 161 -7.32 -11.79 5.60
N ALA A 162 -6.33 -12.48 5.07
CA ALA A 162 -6.44 -13.86 4.62
C ALA A 162 -7.05 -14.81 5.68
N PRO A 163 -6.68 -14.74 6.98
CA PRO A 163 -7.26 -15.62 8.00
C PRO A 163 -8.76 -15.41 8.26
N ARG A 164 -9.32 -14.29 7.83
CA ARG A 164 -10.73 -13.92 8.00
C ARG A 164 -11.59 -14.29 6.79
N LEU A 165 -10.97 -14.77 5.74
CA LEU A 165 -11.62 -15.12 4.47
C LEU A 165 -11.78 -16.64 4.36
N SER A 166 -12.77 -17.08 3.57
CA SER A 166 -12.90 -18.48 3.22
C SER A 166 -11.77 -18.90 2.27
N LYS A 167 -11.43 -20.19 2.29
CA LYS A 167 -10.25 -20.73 1.57
C LYS A 167 -10.36 -20.68 0.05
N ASP A 168 -11.55 -20.46 -0.50
CA ASP A 168 -11.81 -20.29 -1.92
C ASP A 168 -11.55 -18.88 -2.43
N LYS A 169 -11.26 -17.92 -1.52
CA LYS A 169 -10.99 -16.53 -1.90
C LYS A 169 -9.61 -16.36 -2.51
N ILE A 170 -9.56 -15.55 -3.57
CA ILE A 170 -8.33 -15.22 -4.29
C ILE A 170 -7.94 -13.79 -3.95
N ILE A 171 -6.71 -13.61 -3.47
CA ILE A 171 -6.09 -12.31 -3.22
C ILE A 171 -4.93 -12.12 -4.19
N ILE A 172 -4.94 -11.03 -4.95
CA ILE A 172 -3.76 -10.56 -5.69
C ILE A 172 -3.10 -9.46 -4.88
N VAL A 173 -1.82 -9.64 -4.56
CA VAL A 173 -0.97 -8.62 -3.93
C VAL A 173 0.00 -8.09 -4.97
N ASN A 174 0.02 -6.78 -5.16
CA ASN A 174 0.86 -6.14 -6.17
C ASN A 174 2.27 -5.84 -5.63
N VAL A 175 3.16 -6.84 -5.67
CA VAL A 175 4.56 -6.67 -5.27
C VAL A 175 5.27 -5.77 -6.30
N SER A 176 5.21 -4.48 -6.09
CA SER A 176 5.59 -3.43 -7.04
C SER A 176 7.09 -3.12 -7.11
N GLY A 177 7.90 -3.75 -6.26
CA GLY A 177 9.34 -3.50 -6.24
C GLY A 177 10.14 -4.59 -5.54
N ARG A 178 11.46 -4.55 -5.75
CA ARG A 178 12.45 -5.46 -5.17
C ARG A 178 13.14 -4.83 -3.95
N GLY A 179 13.47 -5.63 -2.95
CA GLY A 179 13.99 -5.18 -1.65
C GLY A 179 15.52 -5.17 -1.51
N ASP A 180 16.27 -5.53 -2.54
CA ASP A 180 17.75 -5.49 -2.48
C ASP A 180 18.30 -4.09 -2.20
N LYS A 181 17.61 -3.05 -2.65
CA LYS A 181 17.91 -1.64 -2.32
C LYS A 181 17.69 -1.30 -0.84
N ASP A 182 16.87 -2.05 -0.13
CA ASP A 182 16.37 -1.75 1.21
C ASP A 182 17.09 -2.53 2.33
N VAL A 183 17.98 -3.46 1.96
CA VAL A 183 18.63 -4.40 2.91
C VAL A 183 19.31 -3.67 4.08
N ALA A 184 20.01 -2.57 3.81
CA ALA A 184 20.67 -1.79 4.85
C ALA A 184 19.66 -1.14 5.82
N ALA A 185 18.58 -0.56 5.29
CA ALA A 185 17.52 0.07 6.09
C ALA A 185 16.77 -0.97 6.95
N ILE A 186 16.51 -2.15 6.38
CA ILE A 186 15.87 -3.27 7.10
C ILE A 186 16.76 -3.76 8.23
N ALA A 187 18.07 -3.94 7.98
CA ALA A 187 19.01 -4.39 8.99
C ALA A 187 19.10 -3.40 10.17
N ASP A 188 19.23 -2.11 9.88
CA ASP A 188 19.26 -1.04 10.87
C ASP A 188 17.95 -0.98 11.68
N TYR A 189 16.80 -1.13 11.03
CA TYR A 189 15.51 -1.16 11.71
C TYR A 189 15.39 -2.35 12.66
N LEU A 190 15.79 -3.54 12.24
CA LEU A 190 15.76 -4.75 13.05
C LEU A 190 16.70 -4.67 14.26
N GLU A 191 17.88 -4.09 14.09
CA GLU A 191 18.83 -3.86 15.18
C GLU A 191 18.22 -2.93 16.24
N LYS A 192 17.67 -1.79 15.83
CA LYS A 192 16.99 -0.83 16.72
C LYS A 192 15.78 -1.46 17.44
N ARG A 193 14.98 -2.24 16.73
CA ARG A 193 13.83 -2.95 17.31
C ARG A 193 14.27 -3.97 18.37
N ASN A 194 15.35 -4.71 18.12
CA ASN A 194 15.87 -5.69 19.08
C ASN A 194 16.42 -5.02 20.35
N MET A 195 17.07 -3.86 20.24
CA MET A 195 17.54 -3.10 21.40
C MET A 195 16.39 -2.64 22.29
N LYS A 196 15.31 -2.11 21.70
CA LYS A 196 14.11 -1.68 22.46
C LYS A 196 13.39 -2.82 23.20
N ASN A 197 13.48 -4.05 22.68
CA ASN A 197 12.84 -5.20 23.32
C ASN A 197 13.68 -5.82 24.46
N GLN A 198 14.87 -5.29 24.73
CA GLN A 198 15.78 -5.73 25.80
C GLN A 198 15.79 -4.77 27.00
N GLU A 199 15.15 -3.60 26.87
CA GLU A 199 14.91 -2.63 27.95
C GLU A 199 13.55 -2.88 28.64
#